data_4ed1bfb0b72e9a866e551401b13d7319
#
_entry.id   4ed1bfb0b72e9a866e551401b13d7319
#
_cell.length_a   1.000
_cell.length_b   1.000
_cell.length_c   1.000
_cell.angle_alpha   90.00
_cell.angle_beta   90.00
_cell.angle_gamma   90.00
#
_symmetry.space_group_name_H-M   'P 1'
#
loop_
_entity.id
_entity.type
_entity.pdbx_description
1 polymer ?
#
loop_
_entity_poly.entity_id
_entity_poly.type
_entity_poly.pdbx_seq_one_letter_code
_entity_poly.pdbx_strand_id
1 'polypeptide(L)'
;MKDFAAIDFETANQQRTSVCSVGIVIVRDGEIADSFYSLINPEPEYYSYWNTRVHGLTLEDTMNAVVFPKVWAEIAPKIEGLPLVAHNASFDEGCLKAVFQTYQMEYPGYEFHCTCRASRRKLCSLLPNHQLQTVAAYCGYDLTMHHNALADAEACAWIARELL
;
A
#
# COMPACT_ATOMS: atom_id res chain seq x y z
N MET A 1 -5.49 6.24 15.59
CA MET A 1 -4.75 7.24 14.79
C MET A 1 -5.73 8.03 13.95
N LYS A 2 -5.62 9.35 13.94
CA LYS A 2 -6.60 10.23 13.27
C LYS A 2 -6.08 10.84 11.97
N ASP A 3 -4.78 11.07 11.87
CA ASP A 3 -4.17 11.67 10.69
C ASP A 3 -3.06 10.75 10.18
N PHE A 4 -3.25 10.22 9.00
CA PHE A 4 -2.28 9.29 8.37
C PHE A 4 -2.60 9.09 6.91
N ALA A 5 -1.67 8.47 6.19
CA ALA A 5 -1.92 7.98 4.83
C ALA A 5 -1.72 6.46 4.79
N ALA A 6 -2.76 5.73 4.44
CA ALA A 6 -2.65 4.29 4.18
C ALA A 6 -2.08 4.10 2.77
N ILE A 7 -1.15 3.18 2.63
CA ILE A 7 -0.48 2.89 1.35
C ILE A 7 -0.45 1.39 1.10
N ASP A 8 -0.61 1.03 -0.17
CA ASP A 8 -0.44 -0.34 -0.62
C ASP A 8 0.20 -0.36 -2.00
N PHE A 9 1.22 -1.22 -2.19
CA PHE A 9 1.87 -1.45 -3.47
C PHE A 9 1.59 -2.85 -3.99
N GLU A 10 1.42 -2.97 -5.31
CA GLU A 10 1.55 -4.25 -5.99
C GLU A 10 2.87 -4.27 -6.78
N THR A 11 3.51 -5.43 -6.85
CA THR A 11 4.79 -5.60 -7.55
C THR A 11 4.64 -6.52 -8.76
N ALA A 12 5.39 -6.24 -9.82
CA ALA A 12 5.36 -7.01 -11.06
C ALA A 12 6.06 -8.38 -10.90
N ASN A 13 7.11 -8.41 -10.08
CA ASN A 13 7.94 -9.61 -9.88
C ASN A 13 8.48 -9.65 -8.46
N GLN A 14 9.38 -10.58 -8.17
CA GLN A 14 9.92 -10.79 -6.83
C GLN A 14 10.86 -9.68 -6.34
N GLN A 15 11.25 -8.75 -7.21
CA GLN A 15 12.08 -7.62 -6.79
C GLN A 15 11.19 -6.51 -6.24
N ARG A 16 11.52 -5.99 -5.06
CA ARG A 16 10.73 -4.94 -4.40
C ARG A 16 10.71 -3.62 -5.16
N THR A 17 11.70 -3.41 -6.05
CA THR A 17 11.75 -2.23 -6.93
C THR A 17 10.65 -2.23 -7.99
N SER A 18 10.05 -3.39 -8.29
CA SER A 18 9.12 -3.58 -9.40
C SER A 18 7.69 -3.18 -9.08
N VAL A 19 7.49 -2.10 -8.32
CA VAL A 19 6.14 -1.60 -8.03
C VAL A 19 5.41 -1.28 -9.33
N CYS A 20 4.22 -1.85 -9.50
CA CYS A 20 3.41 -1.71 -10.72
C CYS A 20 2.07 -1.02 -10.49
N SER A 21 1.67 -0.85 -9.25
CA SER A 21 0.54 0.00 -8.88
C SER A 21 0.69 0.47 -7.44
N VAL A 22 0.05 1.59 -7.12
CA VAL A 22 0.00 2.14 -5.78
C VAL A 22 -1.38 2.68 -5.47
N GLY A 23 -1.86 2.40 -4.26
CA GLY A 23 -3.07 3.00 -3.71
C GLY A 23 -2.72 3.80 -2.46
N ILE A 24 -3.28 4.98 -2.35
CA ILE A 24 -3.12 5.88 -1.18
C ILE A 24 -4.51 6.29 -0.71
N VAL A 25 -4.75 6.21 0.59
CA VAL A 25 -5.96 6.75 1.22
C VAL A 25 -5.53 7.65 2.37
N ILE A 26 -5.94 8.91 2.28
CA ILE A 26 -5.57 9.93 3.26
C ILE A 26 -6.70 10.10 4.26
N VAL A 27 -6.37 9.98 5.54
CA VAL A 27 -7.30 10.17 6.64
C VAL A 27 -6.90 11.42 7.42
N ARG A 28 -7.87 12.29 7.67
CA ARG A 28 -7.75 13.50 8.49
C ARG A 28 -8.88 13.52 9.50
N ASP A 29 -8.56 13.82 10.74
CA ASP A 29 -9.53 13.84 11.85
C ASP A 29 -10.37 12.54 11.94
N GLY A 30 -9.77 11.41 11.57
CA GLY A 30 -10.43 10.11 11.59
C GLY A 30 -11.36 9.84 10.42
N GLU A 31 -11.42 10.73 9.43
CA GLU A 31 -12.26 10.56 8.24
C GLU A 31 -11.43 10.50 6.97
N ILE A 32 -11.91 9.73 5.97
CA ILE A 32 -11.25 9.66 4.67
C ILE A 32 -11.42 11.00 3.97
N ALA A 33 -10.30 11.68 3.71
CA ALA A 33 -10.26 13.01 3.13
C ALA A 33 -9.93 12.99 1.64
N ASP A 34 -9.10 12.04 1.18
CA ASP A 34 -8.66 11.95 -0.21
C ASP A 34 -8.18 10.53 -0.51
N SER A 35 -8.10 10.20 -1.78
CA SER A 35 -7.54 8.93 -2.25
C SER A 35 -6.81 9.15 -3.57
N PHE A 36 -5.86 8.25 -3.86
CA PHE A 36 -5.08 8.30 -5.09
C PHE A 36 -4.76 6.89 -5.53
N TYR A 37 -4.85 6.63 -6.82
CA TYR A 37 -4.46 5.35 -7.42
C TYR A 37 -3.71 5.61 -8.71
N SER A 38 -2.63 4.87 -8.95
CA SER A 38 -1.95 4.89 -10.23
C SER A 38 -1.32 3.54 -10.55
N LEU A 39 -1.41 3.18 -11.83
CA LEU A 39 -0.51 2.19 -12.41
C LEU A 39 0.87 2.82 -12.52
N ILE A 40 1.90 1.98 -12.44
CA ILE A 40 3.31 2.38 -12.50
C ILE A 40 4.01 1.46 -13.50
N ASN A 41 4.81 2.05 -14.40
CA ASN A 41 5.70 1.24 -15.22
C ASN A 41 6.82 0.71 -14.31
N PRO A 42 6.91 -0.62 -14.09
CA PRO A 42 7.80 -1.18 -13.08
C PRO A 42 9.26 -1.29 -13.56
N GLU A 43 10.18 -1.30 -12.62
CA GLU A 43 11.61 -1.50 -12.87
C GLU A 43 12.13 -2.64 -11.99
N PRO A 44 12.51 -3.80 -12.54
CA PRO A 44 12.46 -4.18 -13.97
C PRO A 44 11.03 -4.50 -14.45
N GLU A 45 10.82 -4.35 -15.75
CA GLU A 45 9.48 -4.41 -16.38
C GLU A 45 8.82 -5.78 -16.43
N TYR A 46 9.57 -6.87 -16.32
CA TYR A 46 8.98 -8.19 -16.50
C TYR A 46 8.02 -8.55 -15.36
N TYR A 47 6.98 -9.33 -15.71
CA TYR A 47 6.01 -9.84 -14.74
C TYR A 47 6.26 -11.31 -14.46
N SER A 48 6.25 -11.69 -13.17
CA SER A 48 6.24 -13.10 -12.80
C SER A 48 4.80 -13.63 -12.83
N TYR A 49 4.66 -14.90 -13.14
CA TYR A 49 3.38 -15.59 -13.13
C TYR A 49 2.68 -15.45 -11.77
N TRP A 50 3.42 -15.62 -10.68
CA TRP A 50 2.86 -15.60 -9.34
C TRP A 50 2.36 -14.22 -8.93
N ASN A 51 3.06 -13.16 -9.30
CA ASN A 51 2.63 -11.80 -9.01
C ASN A 51 1.37 -11.45 -9.79
N THR A 52 1.33 -11.76 -11.08
CA THR A 52 0.13 -11.53 -11.91
C THR A 52 -1.06 -12.34 -11.37
N ARG A 53 -0.83 -13.56 -10.90
CA ARG A 53 -1.90 -14.37 -10.32
C ARG A 53 -2.50 -13.71 -9.07
N VAL A 54 -1.72 -12.96 -8.30
CA VAL A 54 -2.19 -12.26 -7.11
C VAL A 54 -3.03 -11.05 -7.46
N HIS A 55 -2.54 -10.15 -8.32
CA HIS A 55 -3.19 -8.84 -8.55
C HIS A 55 -3.81 -8.70 -9.94
N GLY A 56 -3.57 -9.63 -10.84
CA GLY A 56 -4.19 -9.62 -12.17
C GLY A 56 -3.56 -8.67 -13.19
N LEU A 57 -2.54 -7.89 -12.79
CA LEU A 57 -1.86 -6.97 -13.70
C LEU A 57 -0.83 -7.70 -14.56
N THR A 58 -0.67 -7.23 -15.81
CA THR A 58 0.26 -7.77 -16.79
C THR A 58 1.12 -6.66 -17.38
N LEU A 59 2.13 -7.05 -18.16
CA LEU A 59 2.99 -6.11 -18.88
C LEU A 59 2.16 -5.13 -19.73
N GLU A 60 1.09 -5.61 -20.39
CA GLU A 60 0.23 -4.77 -21.22
C GLU A 60 -0.43 -3.64 -20.43
N ASP A 61 -0.78 -3.89 -19.17
CA ASP A 61 -1.43 -2.90 -18.31
C ASP A 61 -0.52 -1.72 -17.96
N THR A 62 0.79 -1.96 -17.85
CA THR A 62 1.73 -0.97 -17.32
C THR A 62 2.84 -0.56 -18.28
N MET A 63 2.93 -1.17 -19.46
CA MET A 63 3.99 -0.84 -20.43
C MET A 63 3.97 0.63 -20.87
N ASN A 64 2.81 1.26 -20.86
CA ASN A 64 2.65 2.68 -21.21
C ASN A 64 2.34 3.56 -19.98
N ALA A 65 2.43 2.99 -18.77
CA ALA A 65 2.21 3.76 -17.55
C ALA A 65 3.43 4.62 -17.23
N VAL A 66 3.20 5.64 -16.42
CA VAL A 66 4.28 6.53 -15.96
C VAL A 66 5.21 5.81 -14.99
N VAL A 67 6.47 6.24 -14.97
CA VAL A 67 7.48 5.69 -14.05
C VAL A 67 7.27 6.22 -12.63
N PHE A 68 7.81 5.50 -11.64
CA PHE A 68 7.62 5.80 -10.23
C PHE A 68 7.93 7.26 -9.85
N PRO A 69 9.05 7.89 -10.29
CA PRO A 69 9.33 9.27 -9.89
C PRO A 69 8.22 10.26 -10.23
N LYS A 70 7.54 10.08 -11.37
CA LYS A 70 6.43 10.95 -11.77
C LYS A 70 5.19 10.71 -10.92
N VAL A 71 4.90 9.44 -10.61
CA VAL A 71 3.79 9.10 -9.71
C VAL A 71 4.04 9.66 -8.33
N TRP A 72 5.26 9.50 -7.80
CA TRP A 72 5.57 9.97 -6.45
C TRP A 72 5.56 11.48 -6.33
N ALA A 73 5.89 12.20 -7.40
CA ALA A 73 5.77 13.66 -7.43
C ALA A 73 4.33 14.14 -7.17
N GLU A 74 3.33 13.34 -7.54
CA GLU A 74 1.92 13.64 -7.25
C GLU A 74 1.52 13.23 -5.83
N ILE A 75 2.10 12.14 -5.32
CA ILE A 75 1.78 11.62 -3.99
C ILE A 75 2.44 12.44 -2.87
N ALA A 76 3.70 12.79 -3.02
CA ALA A 76 4.49 13.40 -1.95
C ALA A 76 3.84 14.64 -1.30
N PRO A 77 3.29 15.59 -2.07
CA PRO A 77 2.60 16.73 -1.45
C PRO A 77 1.35 16.35 -0.65
N LYS A 78 0.66 15.28 -1.08
CA LYS A 78 -0.58 14.83 -0.42
C LYS A 78 -0.31 14.22 0.95
N ILE A 79 0.84 13.58 1.14
CA ILE A 79 1.19 12.85 2.36
C ILE A 79 2.17 13.60 3.25
N GLU A 80 2.54 14.83 2.89
CA GLU A 80 3.51 15.62 3.64
C GLU A 80 3.10 15.74 5.10
N GLY A 81 4.03 15.41 6.01
CA GLY A 81 3.81 15.48 7.45
C GLY A 81 2.96 14.36 8.04
N LEU A 82 2.49 13.41 7.22
CA LEU A 82 1.69 12.30 7.70
C LEU A 82 2.54 11.04 7.89
N PRO A 83 2.28 10.26 8.95
CA PRO A 83 2.80 8.90 9.01
C PRO A 83 2.11 8.02 7.97
N LEU A 84 2.83 7.02 7.47
CA LEU A 84 2.31 6.03 6.55
C LEU A 84 1.87 4.78 7.31
N VAL A 85 0.79 4.18 6.85
CA VAL A 85 0.24 2.96 7.45
C VAL A 85 0.08 1.92 6.35
N ALA A 86 0.49 0.69 6.62
CA ALA A 86 0.31 -0.41 5.68
C ALA A 86 -0.01 -1.71 6.44
N HIS A 87 -0.65 -2.64 5.74
CA HIS A 87 -0.89 -3.97 6.29
C HIS A 87 0.26 -4.89 5.89
N ASN A 88 1.07 -5.32 6.85
CA ASN A 88 2.39 -5.92 6.64
C ASN A 88 3.39 -4.86 6.13
N ALA A 89 3.51 -3.78 6.88
CA ALA A 89 4.23 -2.56 6.50
C ALA A 89 5.69 -2.77 6.09
N SER A 90 6.35 -3.82 6.58
CA SER A 90 7.74 -4.10 6.18
C SER A 90 7.88 -4.34 4.68
N PHE A 91 6.84 -4.86 4.03
CA PHE A 91 6.84 -5.04 2.59
C PHE A 91 6.75 -3.70 1.86
N ASP A 92 5.75 -2.88 2.17
CA ASP A 92 5.54 -1.59 1.49
C ASP A 92 6.68 -0.61 1.77
N GLU A 93 7.15 -0.57 3.00
CA GLU A 93 8.32 0.23 3.36
C GLU A 93 9.56 -0.22 2.58
N GLY A 94 9.76 -1.53 2.48
CA GLY A 94 10.87 -2.11 1.70
C GLY A 94 10.78 -1.77 0.23
N CYS A 95 9.58 -1.84 -0.36
CA CYS A 95 9.35 -1.42 -1.74
C CYS A 95 9.68 0.06 -1.94
N LEU A 96 9.19 0.91 -1.05
CA LEU A 96 9.38 2.36 -1.14
C LEU A 96 10.87 2.73 -1.07
N LYS A 97 11.59 2.18 -0.10
CA LYS A 97 13.03 2.42 0.03
C LYS A 97 13.81 1.91 -1.18
N ALA A 98 13.47 0.71 -1.66
CA ALA A 98 14.17 0.10 -2.80
C ALA A 98 13.97 0.91 -4.09
N VAL A 99 12.75 1.36 -4.36
CA VAL A 99 12.45 2.12 -5.58
C VAL A 99 13.06 3.53 -5.52
N PHE A 100 13.08 4.16 -4.36
CA PHE A 100 13.78 5.44 -4.18
C PHE A 100 15.26 5.30 -4.50
N GLN A 101 15.89 4.23 -4.02
CA GLN A 101 17.30 3.95 -4.30
C GLN A 101 17.55 3.69 -5.79
N THR A 102 16.68 2.90 -6.44
CA THR A 102 16.80 2.58 -7.86
C THR A 102 16.77 3.83 -8.74
N TYR A 103 15.91 4.79 -8.40
CA TYR A 103 15.80 6.04 -9.15
C TYR A 103 16.67 7.16 -8.60
N GLN A 104 17.56 6.86 -7.64
CA GLN A 104 18.48 7.84 -7.04
C GLN A 104 17.74 9.06 -6.45
N MET A 105 16.62 8.79 -5.82
CA MET A 105 15.81 9.80 -5.14
C MET A 105 16.19 9.86 -3.65
N GLU A 106 16.14 11.06 -3.09
CA GLU A 106 16.38 11.24 -1.65
C GLU A 106 15.17 10.77 -0.86
N TYR A 107 15.37 9.77 0.02
CA TYR A 107 14.29 9.20 0.84
C TYR A 107 14.07 10.06 2.08
N PRO A 108 12.84 10.60 2.29
CA PRO A 108 12.57 11.51 3.42
C PRO A 108 12.52 10.82 4.79
N GLY A 109 12.63 9.49 4.86
CA GLY A 109 12.54 8.78 6.13
C GLY A 109 11.12 8.71 6.66
N TYR A 110 10.17 8.31 5.82
CA TYR A 110 8.76 8.19 6.22
C TYR A 110 8.60 7.26 7.43
N GLU A 111 7.78 7.70 8.39
CA GLU A 111 7.41 6.88 9.54
C GLU A 111 6.32 5.90 9.13
N PHE A 112 6.54 4.60 9.37
CA PHE A 112 5.58 3.55 9.03
C PHE A 112 4.97 2.90 10.26
N HIS A 113 3.67 2.63 10.22
CA HIS A 113 2.92 1.84 11.20
C HIS A 113 2.29 0.64 10.50
N CYS A 114 2.18 -0.47 11.23
CA CYS A 114 1.71 -1.74 10.65
C CYS A 114 0.41 -2.19 11.29
N THR A 115 -0.67 -2.21 10.50
CA THR A 115 -1.98 -2.69 10.96
C THR A 115 -2.00 -4.20 11.22
N CYS A 116 -1.19 -4.98 10.51
CA CYS A 116 -1.07 -6.42 10.74
C CYS A 116 -0.48 -6.71 12.13
N ARG A 117 0.58 -6.00 12.51
CA ARG A 117 1.16 -6.13 13.86
C ARG A 117 0.19 -5.67 14.93
N ALA A 118 -0.52 -4.56 14.68
CA ALA A 118 -1.51 -4.05 15.62
C ALA A 118 -2.63 -5.07 15.83
N SER A 119 -3.12 -5.70 14.75
CA SER A 119 -4.17 -6.71 14.87
C SER A 119 -3.69 -7.94 15.65
N ARG A 120 -2.48 -8.41 15.40
CA ARG A 120 -1.91 -9.54 16.15
C ARG A 120 -1.82 -9.24 17.63
N ARG A 121 -1.40 -8.03 17.99
CA ARG A 121 -1.24 -7.61 19.38
C ARG A 121 -2.59 -7.41 20.08
N LYS A 122 -3.56 -6.76 19.42
CA LYS A 122 -4.83 -6.37 20.04
C LYS A 122 -5.91 -7.42 19.94
N LEU A 123 -5.94 -8.18 18.85
CA LEU A 123 -7.00 -9.15 18.58
C LEU A 123 -6.56 -10.60 18.82
N CYS A 124 -5.27 -10.86 18.93
CA CYS A 124 -4.70 -12.17 19.30
C CYS A 124 -5.43 -13.33 18.62
N SER A 125 -6.04 -14.22 19.43
CA SER A 125 -6.74 -15.40 18.96
C SER A 125 -8.22 -15.17 18.63
N LEU A 126 -8.70 -13.92 18.65
CA LEU A 126 -10.08 -13.61 18.29
C LEU A 126 -10.36 -13.85 16.81
N LEU A 127 -9.31 -13.83 15.97
CA LEU A 127 -9.41 -14.04 14.53
C LEU A 127 -8.69 -15.31 14.10
N PRO A 128 -9.19 -16.01 13.07
CA PRO A 128 -8.52 -17.22 12.55
C PRO A 128 -7.17 -16.93 11.89
N ASN A 129 -6.99 -15.73 11.40
CA ASN A 129 -5.74 -15.22 10.84
C ASN A 129 -5.76 -13.69 10.88
N HIS A 130 -4.64 -13.06 10.50
CA HIS A 130 -4.52 -11.60 10.49
C HIS A 130 -4.27 -11.06 9.08
N GLN A 131 -4.82 -11.75 8.08
CA GLN A 131 -4.82 -11.27 6.71
C GLN A 131 -5.69 -10.02 6.58
N LEU A 132 -5.39 -9.20 5.58
CA LEU A 132 -6.06 -7.91 5.39
C LEU A 132 -7.58 -8.03 5.38
N GLN A 133 -8.13 -8.95 4.57
CA GLN A 133 -9.58 -9.12 4.45
C GLN A 133 -10.24 -9.58 5.76
N THR A 134 -9.55 -10.41 6.52
CA THR A 134 -10.08 -10.91 7.80
C THR A 134 -10.15 -9.80 8.84
N VAL A 135 -9.08 -9.03 8.97
CA VAL A 135 -9.03 -7.91 9.93
C VAL A 135 -9.96 -6.79 9.51
N ALA A 136 -10.02 -6.48 8.20
CA ALA A 136 -10.92 -5.46 7.67
C ALA A 136 -12.39 -5.80 7.98
N ALA A 137 -12.80 -7.05 7.76
CA ALA A 137 -14.15 -7.52 8.07
C ALA A 137 -14.48 -7.34 9.56
N TYR A 138 -13.54 -7.66 10.44
CA TYR A 138 -13.70 -7.43 11.88
C TYR A 138 -13.93 -5.96 12.20
N CYS A 139 -13.27 -5.06 11.47
CA CYS A 139 -13.41 -3.61 11.63
C CYS A 139 -14.60 -3.03 10.87
N GLY A 140 -15.45 -3.86 10.27
CA GLY A 140 -16.67 -3.42 9.58
C GLY A 140 -16.48 -3.04 8.12
N TYR A 141 -15.38 -3.43 7.49
CA TYR A 141 -15.10 -3.15 6.08
C TYR A 141 -15.14 -4.44 5.25
N ASP A 142 -15.99 -4.46 4.23
CA ASP A 142 -16.10 -5.60 3.31
C ASP A 142 -15.16 -5.41 2.12
N LEU A 143 -14.02 -6.10 2.15
CA LEU A 143 -13.01 -6.03 1.09
C LEU A 143 -13.36 -7.03 -0.02
N THR A 144 -14.03 -6.53 -1.08
CA THR A 144 -14.43 -7.34 -2.24
C THR A 144 -13.39 -7.34 -3.36
N MET A 145 -12.62 -6.25 -3.49
CA MET A 145 -11.62 -6.05 -4.54
C MET A 145 -10.20 -6.31 -4.01
N HIS A 146 -10.02 -7.43 -3.30
CA HIS A 146 -8.73 -7.77 -2.71
C HIS A 146 -7.63 -7.86 -3.78
N HIS A 147 -6.40 -7.40 -3.44
CA HIS A 147 -5.24 -7.25 -4.32
C HIS A 147 -5.39 -6.16 -5.39
N ASN A 148 -6.38 -5.27 -5.25
CA ASN A 148 -6.37 -3.97 -5.90
C ASN A 148 -5.75 -2.96 -4.91
N ALA A 149 -4.69 -2.26 -5.32
CA ALA A 149 -3.92 -1.44 -4.40
C ALA A 149 -4.76 -0.35 -3.69
N LEU A 150 -5.71 0.27 -4.39
CA LEU A 150 -6.56 1.27 -3.75
C LEU A 150 -7.55 0.64 -2.75
N ALA A 151 -8.19 -0.46 -3.12
CA ALA A 151 -9.10 -1.16 -2.23
C ALA A 151 -8.38 -1.69 -0.98
N ASP A 152 -7.17 -2.20 -1.15
CA ASP A 152 -6.36 -2.70 -0.05
C ASP A 152 -5.89 -1.55 0.87
N ALA A 153 -5.52 -0.40 0.31
CA ALA A 153 -5.19 0.79 1.09
C ALA A 153 -6.41 1.31 1.86
N GLU A 154 -7.60 1.29 1.27
CA GLU A 154 -8.82 1.70 1.96
C GLU A 154 -9.16 0.75 3.11
N ALA A 155 -9.06 -0.55 2.90
CA ALA A 155 -9.23 -1.54 3.97
C ALA A 155 -8.23 -1.30 5.10
N CYS A 156 -6.98 -1.04 4.76
CA CYS A 156 -5.94 -0.72 5.73
C CYS A 156 -6.27 0.54 6.53
N ALA A 157 -6.81 1.57 5.87
CA ALA A 157 -7.24 2.80 6.54
C ALA A 157 -8.33 2.55 7.57
N TRP A 158 -9.31 1.72 7.23
CA TRP A 158 -10.37 1.33 8.17
C TRP A 158 -9.81 0.61 9.39
N ILE A 159 -8.89 -0.31 9.19
CA ILE A 159 -8.23 -1.02 10.29
C ILE A 159 -7.44 -0.04 11.16
N ALA A 160 -6.68 0.86 10.56
CA ALA A 160 -5.86 1.82 11.28
C ALA A 160 -6.69 2.76 12.15
N ARG A 161 -7.86 3.18 11.69
CA ARG A 161 -8.80 4.00 12.48
C ARG A 161 -9.22 3.30 13.76
N GLU A 162 -9.35 1.98 13.73
CA GLU A 162 -9.81 1.20 14.88
C GLU A 162 -8.67 0.72 15.77
N LEU A 163 -7.52 0.35 15.20
CA LEU A 163 -6.47 -0.36 15.94
C LEU A 163 -5.21 0.46 16.22
N LEU A 164 -5.04 1.62 15.60
CA LEU A 164 -3.84 2.45 15.76
C LEU A 164 -4.10 3.81 16.41
#